data_a26b2bcc476b5f51ca1c8aa061b617e7
#
_entry.id   a26b2bcc476b5f51ca1c8aa061b617e7
#
_cell.length_a   1.000
_cell.length_b   1.000
_cell.length_c   1.000
_cell.angle_alpha   90.00
_cell.angle_beta   90.00
_cell.angle_gamma   90.00
#
_symmetry.space_group_name_H-M   'P 1'
#
loop_
_entity.id
_entity.type
_entity.pdbx_description
1 polymer ?
#
loop_
_entity_poly.entity_id
_entity_poly.type
_entity_poly.pdbx_seq_one_letter_code
_entity_poly.pdbx_strand_id
1 'polypeptide(L)'
;MFTNMRTQDYPIDRSIGFLLGRTFRRLRPIMEQQINSAGISYGMWFFLRALWEKDGVSQREIAEMVGLTQPTAWAALRKLEAQKMVTLQPDSEDKRKVLVYLTEKGRSLEEVLLPRVENINEVALQGISKTDLATFMRVLGRIETNMGPGE
;
A
#
# COMPACT_ATOMS: atom_id res chain seq x y z
N MET A 1 -17.32 -31.39 0.60
CA MET A 1 -18.79 -31.39 0.49
C MET A 1 -19.25 -29.95 0.72
N PHE A 2 -19.53 -29.22 -0.34
CA PHE A 2 -20.02 -27.83 -0.21
C PHE A 2 -21.51 -27.93 0.15
N THR A 3 -21.83 -27.65 1.39
CA THR A 3 -23.20 -27.49 1.85
C THR A 3 -23.84 -26.39 1.01
N ASN A 4 -25.03 -26.63 0.51
CA ASN A 4 -25.81 -25.73 -0.36
C ASN A 4 -26.18 -24.47 0.48
N MET A 5 -25.22 -23.59 0.72
CA MET A 5 -25.39 -22.38 1.53
C MET A 5 -26.24 -21.40 0.74
N ARG A 6 -27.41 -21.06 1.27
CA ARG A 6 -28.28 -20.07 0.66
C ARG A 6 -27.88 -18.67 1.04
N THR A 7 -28.22 -17.68 0.23
CA THR A 7 -27.96 -16.26 0.51
C THR A 7 -28.45 -15.81 1.89
N GLN A 8 -29.52 -16.45 2.40
CA GLN A 8 -30.05 -16.17 3.73
C GLN A 8 -29.17 -16.66 4.87
N ASP A 9 -28.32 -17.66 4.62
CA ASP A 9 -27.42 -18.23 5.63
C ASP A 9 -26.12 -17.46 5.74
N TYR A 10 -25.78 -16.68 4.69
CA TYR A 10 -24.58 -15.85 4.63
C TYR A 10 -24.91 -14.48 4.00
N PRO A 11 -25.53 -13.57 4.76
CA PRO A 11 -25.87 -12.24 4.27
C PRO A 11 -24.62 -11.43 3.91
N ILE A 12 -24.76 -10.54 2.93
CA ILE A 12 -23.64 -9.78 2.34
C ILE A 12 -22.88 -8.95 3.37
N ASP A 13 -23.54 -8.47 4.40
CA ASP A 13 -22.93 -7.69 5.49
C ASP A 13 -22.04 -8.51 6.43
N ARG A 14 -22.04 -9.85 6.30
CA ARG A 14 -21.11 -10.78 6.96
C ARG A 14 -19.93 -11.15 6.08
N SER A 15 -19.94 -10.80 4.82
CA SER A 15 -18.84 -11.08 3.89
C SER A 15 -17.66 -10.15 4.16
N ILE A 16 -16.53 -10.71 4.61
CA ILE A 16 -15.29 -9.95 4.87
C ILE A 16 -14.83 -9.23 3.59
N GLY A 17 -14.81 -9.91 2.46
CA GLY A 17 -14.42 -9.31 1.18
C GLY A 17 -15.32 -8.15 0.78
N PHE A 18 -16.64 -8.27 0.99
CA PHE A 18 -17.57 -7.17 0.75
C PHE A 18 -17.32 -5.98 1.69
N LEU A 19 -17.14 -6.24 2.99
CA LEU A 19 -16.92 -5.20 3.99
C LEU A 19 -15.61 -4.44 3.73
N LEU A 20 -14.51 -5.15 3.49
CA LEU A 20 -13.22 -4.55 3.15
C LEU A 20 -13.33 -3.73 1.85
N GLY A 21 -13.91 -4.30 0.80
CA GLY A 21 -14.07 -3.60 -0.47
C GLY A 21 -14.97 -2.36 -0.37
N ARG A 22 -16.07 -2.43 0.40
CA ARG A 22 -16.95 -1.28 0.65
C ARG A 22 -16.23 -0.18 1.43
N THR A 23 -15.49 -0.52 2.46
CA THR A 23 -14.71 0.43 3.27
C THR A 23 -13.63 1.08 2.41
N PHE A 24 -12.89 0.29 1.65
CA PHE A 24 -11.85 0.79 0.75
C PHE A 24 -12.42 1.75 -0.31
N ARG A 25 -13.56 1.44 -0.92
CA ARG A 25 -14.23 2.33 -1.88
C ARG A 25 -14.62 3.69 -1.30
N ARG A 26 -14.81 3.80 0.01
CA ARG A 26 -15.07 5.09 0.69
C ARG A 26 -13.79 5.85 1.01
N LEU A 27 -12.76 5.13 1.46
CA LEU A 27 -11.48 5.72 1.87
C LEU A 27 -10.63 6.18 0.67
N ARG A 28 -10.58 5.36 -0.36
CA ARG A 28 -9.71 5.54 -1.52
C ARG A 28 -9.86 6.90 -2.22
N PRO A 29 -11.06 7.41 -2.56
CA PRO A 29 -11.19 8.70 -3.25
C PRO A 29 -10.64 9.87 -2.44
N ILE A 30 -10.78 9.83 -1.11
CA ILE A 30 -10.27 10.86 -0.20
C ILE A 30 -8.75 10.83 -0.20
N MET A 31 -8.16 9.64 -0.12
CA MET A 31 -6.71 9.44 -0.21
C MET A 31 -6.16 9.89 -1.58
N GLU A 32 -6.80 9.46 -2.67
CA GLU A 32 -6.41 9.83 -4.03
C GLU A 32 -6.41 11.34 -4.25
N GLN A 33 -7.40 12.05 -3.75
CA GLN A 33 -7.46 13.51 -3.87
C GLN A 33 -6.24 14.18 -3.23
N GLN A 34 -5.84 13.76 -2.03
CA GLN A 34 -4.69 14.33 -1.33
C GLN A 34 -3.37 13.97 -2.01
N ILE A 35 -3.22 12.73 -2.44
CA ILE A 35 -1.99 12.23 -3.06
C ILE A 35 -1.81 12.83 -4.46
N ASN A 36 -2.87 12.86 -5.28
CA ASN A 36 -2.82 13.40 -6.63
C ASN A 36 -2.53 14.91 -6.65
N SER A 37 -2.94 15.64 -5.59
CA SER A 37 -2.61 17.08 -5.46
C SER A 37 -1.12 17.35 -5.31
N ALA A 38 -0.31 16.35 -4.96
CA ALA A 38 1.14 16.42 -4.91
C ALA A 38 1.83 15.93 -6.22
N GLY A 39 1.06 15.66 -7.27
CA GLY A 39 1.56 15.29 -8.59
C GLY A 39 1.97 13.82 -8.73
N ILE A 40 1.54 12.96 -7.82
CA ILE A 40 1.77 11.50 -7.90
C ILE A 40 0.45 10.73 -7.91
N SER A 41 0.44 9.54 -8.51
CA SER A 41 -0.74 8.68 -8.47
C SER A 41 -0.81 7.89 -7.16
N TYR A 42 -2.03 7.49 -6.79
CA TYR A 42 -2.28 6.65 -5.62
C TYR A 42 -1.45 5.34 -5.62
N GLY A 43 -1.26 4.72 -6.78
CA GLY A 43 -0.42 3.53 -6.88
C GLY A 43 1.07 3.78 -6.60
N MET A 44 1.59 4.98 -6.93
CA MET A 44 2.97 5.36 -6.64
C MET A 44 3.21 5.70 -5.16
N TRP A 45 2.17 6.13 -4.46
CA TRP A 45 2.21 6.49 -3.05
C TRP A 45 2.83 5.40 -2.18
N PHE A 46 2.40 4.14 -2.38
CA PHE A 46 2.87 3.04 -1.54
C PHE A 46 4.35 2.72 -1.71
N PHE A 47 4.89 2.95 -2.90
CA PHE A 47 6.34 2.80 -3.15
C PHE A 47 7.14 3.88 -2.43
N LEU A 48 6.71 5.14 -2.53
CA LEU A 48 7.36 6.23 -1.81
C LEU A 48 7.23 6.01 -0.29
N ARG A 49 6.06 5.60 0.18
CA ARG A 49 5.83 5.30 1.60
C ARG A 49 6.74 4.19 2.12
N ALA A 50 6.97 3.14 1.34
CA ALA A 50 7.88 2.06 1.68
C ALA A 50 9.35 2.55 1.69
N LEU A 51 9.74 3.37 0.71
CA LEU A 51 11.10 3.90 0.62
C LEU A 51 11.41 4.94 1.71
N TRP A 52 10.43 5.68 2.20
CA TRP A 52 10.63 6.57 3.36
C TRP A 52 10.92 5.78 4.64
N GLU A 53 10.41 4.56 4.77
CA GLU A 53 10.76 3.67 5.88
C GLU A 53 12.13 3.00 5.69
N LYS A 54 12.43 2.57 4.46
CA LYS A 54 13.68 1.89 4.12
C LYS A 54 14.09 2.21 2.68
N ASP A 55 15.02 3.11 2.53
CA ASP A 55 15.61 3.50 1.24
C ASP A 55 16.69 2.50 0.78
N GLY A 56 17.01 2.46 -0.51
CA GLY A 56 18.06 1.61 -1.03
C GLY A 56 17.72 0.11 -1.04
N VAL A 57 16.45 -0.23 -1.15
CA VAL A 57 15.99 -1.62 -1.23
C VAL A 57 16.03 -2.14 -2.66
N SER A 58 16.11 -3.46 -2.82
CA SER A 58 16.02 -4.08 -4.14
C SER A 58 14.60 -3.99 -4.71
N GLN A 59 14.50 -4.08 -6.04
CA GLN A 59 13.22 -4.14 -6.74
C GLN A 59 12.32 -5.28 -6.21
N ARG A 60 12.91 -6.40 -5.83
CA ARG A 60 12.18 -7.53 -5.25
C ARG A 60 11.65 -7.18 -3.87
N GLU A 61 12.51 -6.64 -3.00
CA GLU A 61 12.10 -6.26 -1.63
C GLU A 61 10.95 -5.25 -1.64
N ILE A 62 11.03 -4.20 -2.49
CA ILE A 62 9.96 -3.21 -2.53
C ILE A 62 8.66 -3.80 -3.08
N ALA A 63 8.70 -4.73 -4.04
CA ALA A 63 7.51 -5.43 -4.51
C ALA A 63 6.84 -6.23 -3.38
N GLU A 64 7.64 -6.93 -2.57
CA GLU A 64 7.17 -7.65 -1.38
C GLU A 64 6.59 -6.68 -0.34
N MET A 65 7.26 -5.56 -0.06
CA MET A 65 6.79 -4.54 0.91
C MET A 65 5.43 -3.95 0.52
N VAL A 66 5.20 -3.71 -0.77
CA VAL A 66 3.91 -3.14 -1.25
C VAL A 66 2.87 -4.19 -1.62
N GLY A 67 3.20 -5.49 -1.51
CA GLY A 67 2.28 -6.59 -1.77
C GLY A 67 1.90 -6.73 -3.25
N LEU A 68 2.82 -6.42 -4.17
CA LEU A 68 2.60 -6.49 -5.62
C LEU A 68 3.55 -7.49 -6.29
N THR A 69 3.15 -7.98 -7.48
CA THR A 69 4.05 -8.78 -8.31
C THR A 69 5.23 -7.96 -8.81
N GLN A 70 6.37 -8.60 -9.04
CA GLN A 70 7.58 -7.91 -9.52
C GLN A 70 7.36 -7.15 -10.84
N PRO A 71 6.66 -7.69 -11.87
CA PRO A 71 6.37 -6.94 -13.09
C PRO A 71 5.54 -5.68 -12.84
N THR A 72 4.52 -5.77 -11.97
CA THR A 72 3.66 -4.62 -11.61
C THR A 72 4.47 -3.56 -10.86
N ALA A 73 5.29 -3.97 -9.90
CA ALA A 73 6.17 -3.09 -9.16
C ALA A 73 7.19 -2.41 -10.09
N TRP A 74 7.78 -3.17 -11.01
CA TRP A 74 8.72 -2.61 -11.99
C TRP A 74 8.11 -1.49 -12.84
N ALA A 75 6.90 -1.72 -13.37
CA ALA A 75 6.18 -0.72 -14.14
C ALA A 75 5.92 0.58 -13.35
N ALA A 76 5.59 0.46 -12.06
CA ALA A 76 5.42 1.62 -11.16
C ALA A 76 6.74 2.33 -10.87
N LEU A 77 7.81 1.59 -10.60
CA LEU A 77 9.15 2.14 -10.35
C LEU A 77 9.70 2.91 -11.56
N ARG A 78 9.49 2.39 -12.77
CA ARG A 78 9.86 3.11 -14.02
C ARG A 78 9.12 4.43 -14.16
N LYS A 79 7.85 4.50 -13.77
CA LYS A 79 7.08 5.76 -13.77
C LYS A 79 7.62 6.73 -12.71
N LEU A 80 7.96 6.24 -11.52
CA LEU A 80 8.57 7.07 -10.47
C LEU A 80 9.94 7.61 -10.90
N GLU A 81 10.75 6.80 -11.57
CA GLU A 81 12.03 7.22 -12.14
C GLU A 81 11.85 8.30 -13.22
N ALA A 82 10.90 8.11 -14.15
CA ALA A 82 10.57 9.10 -15.18
C ALA A 82 10.12 10.44 -14.58
N GLN A 83 9.47 10.42 -13.43
CA GLN A 83 9.08 11.61 -12.67
C GLN A 83 10.18 12.14 -11.76
N LYS A 84 11.38 11.53 -11.78
CA LYS A 84 12.53 11.89 -10.97
C LYS A 84 12.27 11.82 -9.46
N MET A 85 11.42 10.89 -9.03
CA MET A 85 11.14 10.62 -7.62
C MET A 85 12.11 9.59 -7.03
N VAL A 86 12.56 8.66 -7.86
CA VAL A 86 13.54 7.61 -7.51
C VAL A 86 14.62 7.52 -8.58
N THR A 87 15.73 6.87 -8.23
CA THR A 87 16.76 6.38 -9.15
C THR A 87 16.83 4.85 -9.05
N LEU A 88 17.02 4.20 -10.19
CA LEU A 88 17.23 2.77 -10.29
C LEU A 88 18.69 2.50 -10.60
N GLN A 89 19.38 1.80 -9.72
CA GLN A 89 20.82 1.58 -9.82
C GLN A 89 21.13 0.08 -9.75
N PRO A 90 21.99 -0.46 -10.63
CA PRO A 90 22.51 -1.81 -10.47
C PRO A 90 23.21 -1.95 -9.12
N ASP A 91 23.02 -3.07 -8.45
CA ASP A 91 23.77 -3.40 -7.24
C ASP A 91 25.26 -3.59 -7.60
N SER A 92 26.17 -3.08 -6.76
CA SER A 92 27.60 -3.20 -6.97
C SER A 92 28.11 -4.65 -6.82
N GLU A 93 27.47 -5.44 -5.98
CA GLU A 93 27.85 -6.81 -5.66
C GLU A 93 27.13 -7.85 -6.54
N ASP A 94 25.86 -7.62 -6.85
CA ASP A 94 25.07 -8.49 -7.74
C ASP A 94 24.38 -7.67 -8.83
N LYS A 95 25.02 -7.59 -10.00
CA LYS A 95 24.51 -6.82 -11.16
C LYS A 95 23.16 -7.28 -11.69
N ARG A 96 22.64 -8.41 -11.21
CA ARG A 96 21.26 -8.86 -11.52
C ARG A 96 20.21 -8.18 -10.66
N LYS A 97 20.63 -7.53 -9.57
CA LYS A 97 19.74 -6.76 -8.69
C LYS A 97 19.73 -5.31 -9.10
N VAL A 98 18.57 -4.71 -9.00
CA VAL A 98 18.36 -3.25 -9.13
C VAL A 98 17.95 -2.71 -7.78
N LEU A 99 18.68 -1.74 -7.28
CA LEU A 99 18.38 -1.02 -6.05
C LEU A 99 17.61 0.25 -6.38
N VAL A 100 16.68 0.59 -5.51
CA VAL A 100 15.78 1.74 -5.64
C VAL A 100 16.14 2.75 -4.56
N TYR A 101 16.49 3.96 -4.97
CA TYR A 101 16.80 5.05 -4.06
C TYR A 101 15.89 6.25 -4.30
N LEU A 102 15.47 6.89 -3.21
CA LEU A 102 14.77 8.16 -3.29
C LEU A 102 15.72 9.26 -3.83
N THR A 103 15.18 10.08 -4.71
CA THR A 103 15.80 11.39 -5.01
C THR A 103 15.45 12.39 -3.91
N GLU A 104 16.08 13.56 -3.91
CA GLU A 104 15.69 14.66 -3.02
C GLU A 104 14.22 15.05 -3.22
N LYS A 105 13.75 15.08 -4.47
CA LYS A 105 12.33 15.31 -4.81
C LYS A 105 11.41 14.26 -4.21
N GLY A 106 11.75 12.96 -4.33
CA GLY A 106 10.97 11.88 -3.73
C GLY A 106 10.96 11.94 -2.20
N ARG A 107 12.08 12.33 -1.61
CA ARG A 107 12.22 12.48 -0.16
C ARG A 107 11.42 13.66 0.40
N SER A 108 11.46 14.81 -0.27
CA SER A 108 10.74 16.02 0.18
C SER A 108 9.21 15.87 0.16
N LEU A 109 8.67 14.92 -0.60
CA LEU A 109 7.23 14.64 -0.59
C LEU A 109 6.74 14.02 0.72
N GLU A 110 7.62 13.43 1.51
CA GLU A 110 7.27 12.87 2.82
C GLU A 110 6.68 13.94 3.73
N GLU A 111 7.36 15.08 3.88
CA GLU A 111 6.92 16.19 4.73
C GLU A 111 5.56 16.77 4.30
N VAL A 112 5.22 16.65 3.03
CA VAL A 112 3.96 17.17 2.47
C VAL A 112 2.82 16.18 2.61
N LEU A 113 3.08 14.90 2.33
CA LEU A 113 2.03 13.90 2.19
C LEU A 113 1.72 13.16 3.48
N LEU A 114 2.70 12.86 4.34
CA LEU A 114 2.43 12.15 5.59
C LEU A 114 1.42 12.87 6.47
N PRO A 115 1.53 14.19 6.75
CA PRO A 115 0.54 14.87 7.59
C PRO A 115 -0.88 14.83 7.02
N ARG A 116 -1.02 14.88 5.69
CA ARG A 116 -2.33 14.81 5.02
C ARG A 116 -2.98 13.45 5.19
N VAL A 117 -2.19 12.39 5.02
CA VAL A 117 -2.66 11.01 5.18
C VAL A 117 -2.94 10.68 6.65
N GLU A 118 -2.11 11.17 7.58
CA GLU A 118 -2.35 11.04 9.01
C GLU A 118 -3.69 11.66 9.41
N ASN A 119 -3.99 12.86 8.93
CA ASN A 119 -5.28 13.52 9.20
C ASN A 119 -6.48 12.69 8.68
N ILE A 120 -6.36 12.06 7.50
CA ILE A 120 -7.40 11.15 6.98
C ILE A 120 -7.57 9.95 7.92
N ASN A 121 -6.46 9.36 8.36
CA ASN A 121 -6.48 8.23 9.28
C ASN A 121 -7.11 8.62 10.64
N GLU A 122 -6.76 9.78 11.18
CA GLU A 122 -7.36 10.29 12.42
C GLU A 122 -8.88 10.40 12.31
N VAL A 123 -9.39 10.98 11.21
CA VAL A 123 -10.83 11.07 10.95
C VAL A 123 -11.46 9.68 10.81
N ALA A 124 -10.82 8.78 10.08
CA ALA A 124 -11.32 7.41 9.88
C ALA A 124 -11.36 6.61 11.18
N LEU A 125 -10.48 6.91 12.12
CA LEU A 125 -10.33 6.20 13.39
C LEU A 125 -11.07 6.86 14.57
N GLN A 126 -11.82 7.94 14.33
CA GLN A 126 -12.59 8.60 15.40
C GLN A 126 -13.50 7.61 16.11
N GLY A 127 -13.45 7.61 17.44
CA GLY A 127 -14.25 6.73 18.30
C GLY A 127 -13.77 5.28 18.38
N ILE A 128 -12.66 4.94 17.70
CA ILE A 128 -12.06 3.60 17.78
C ILE A 128 -10.97 3.61 18.86
N SER A 129 -11.05 2.66 19.81
CA SER A 129 -10.04 2.53 20.85
C SER A 129 -8.70 2.02 20.28
N LYS A 130 -7.58 2.36 20.96
CA LYS A 130 -6.26 1.82 20.59
C LYS A 130 -6.24 0.28 20.61
N THR A 131 -6.95 -0.34 21.53
CA THR A 131 -7.04 -1.80 21.66
C THR A 131 -7.80 -2.40 20.48
N ASP A 132 -8.91 -1.80 20.05
CA ASP A 132 -9.68 -2.27 18.90
C ASP A 132 -8.88 -2.09 17.62
N LEU A 133 -8.18 -0.97 17.45
CA LEU A 133 -7.31 -0.73 16.31
C LEU A 133 -6.19 -1.78 16.24
N ALA A 134 -5.50 -2.05 17.36
CA ALA A 134 -4.45 -3.07 17.40
C ALA A 134 -5.00 -4.47 17.08
N THR A 135 -6.20 -4.78 17.56
CA THR A 135 -6.88 -6.04 17.22
C THR A 135 -7.23 -6.11 15.75
N PHE A 136 -7.77 -5.04 15.18
CA PHE A 136 -8.10 -4.96 13.77
C PHE A 136 -6.87 -5.17 12.87
N MET A 137 -5.75 -4.47 13.15
CA MET A 137 -4.51 -4.63 12.42
C MET A 137 -3.96 -6.06 12.49
N ARG A 138 -4.00 -6.67 13.67
CA ARG A 138 -3.58 -8.07 13.87
C ARG A 138 -4.46 -9.05 13.07
N VAL A 139 -5.78 -8.81 13.05
CA VAL A 139 -6.73 -9.66 12.30
C VAL A 139 -6.50 -9.51 10.80
N LEU A 140 -6.31 -8.29 10.28
CA LEU A 140 -5.99 -8.06 8.87
C LEU A 140 -4.71 -8.79 8.47
N GLY A 141 -3.63 -8.67 9.23
CA GLY A 141 -2.38 -9.38 8.95
C GLY A 141 -2.55 -10.91 8.97
N ARG A 142 -3.44 -11.44 9.81
CA ARG A 142 -3.76 -12.87 9.80
C ARG A 142 -4.55 -13.28 8.55
N ILE A 143 -5.48 -12.46 8.11
CA ILE A 143 -6.22 -12.68 6.85
C ILE A 143 -5.25 -12.73 5.67
N GLU A 144 -4.34 -11.75 5.57
CA GLU A 144 -3.31 -11.71 4.53
C GLU A 144 -2.45 -12.99 4.54
N THR A 145 -1.97 -13.40 5.72
CA THR A 145 -1.20 -14.65 5.86
C THR A 145 -1.99 -15.88 5.39
N ASN A 146 -3.27 -15.97 5.73
CA ASN A 146 -4.11 -17.11 5.36
C ASN A 146 -4.42 -17.16 3.86
N MET A 147 -4.46 -16.00 3.19
CA MET A 147 -4.72 -15.91 1.75
C MET A 147 -3.48 -16.17 0.91
N GLY A 148 -2.29 -16.15 1.52
CA GLY A 148 -1.01 -16.29 0.81
C GLY A 148 -0.60 -15.01 0.06
N PRO A 149 0.55 -15.05 -0.64
CA PRO A 149 1.00 -13.93 -1.45
C PRO A 149 -0.02 -13.66 -2.58
N GLY A 150 -0.36 -12.39 -2.80
CA GLY A 150 -1.19 -11.99 -3.93
C GLY A 150 -0.53 -12.37 -5.26
N GLU A 151 -1.34 -12.85 -6.22
CA GLU A 151 -0.90 -13.11 -7.60
C GLU A 151 -0.63 -11.82 -8.36
#